data_1cea33a6d42233f89def3a7d54d74197
#
_entry.id   1cea33a6d42233f89def3a7d54d74197
#
_cell.length_a   1.000
_cell.length_b   1.000
_cell.length_c   1.000
_cell.angle_alpha   90.00
_cell.angle_beta   90.00
_cell.angle_gamma   90.00
#
_symmetry.space_group_name_H-M   'P 1'
#
loop_
_entity.id
_entity.type
_entity.pdbx_description
1 polymer ?
#
loop_
_entity_poly.entity_id
_entity_poly.type
_entity_poly.pdbx_seq_one_letter_code
_entity_poly.pdbx_strand_id
1 'polypeptide(L)'
;MNLMPTSRVLPAALASLIAAAAASPAFAADQCGPDSMREHPPQVNFRVDNDLFGGADQDQGYTNGAQITFVSPNVMDYTDDPCLPRLARWANKRLERLHPGEFEQQNMIFSIAQGIYTPTDFTRKDVIEDDRPYAGVLVASFGYNARRGARLQTTQLTLGVVGPWALGEQVQNAVHDALGDEKFEGWDNQLHNEPVFMLTHERMRRWPGDATANATGWGWDAISHYGGAVGNLATHLNAGGEVRFGWKLPDDFGSTPLRPAGENTAPTRSGRGSGWSWHLFATTDAAWVIRDITLDGNTFRNSHSVDKRSFVAQGGYGLAIMKGRWKFALARYHSTREFDGQEQSPIFGSFTISRSL
;
A
#
# COMPACT_ATOMS: atom_id res chain seq x y z
N MET A 1 23.62 27.66 29.44
CA MET A 1 22.79 26.44 29.41
C MET A 1 22.67 26.07 27.95
N ASN A 2 23.50 25.08 27.51
CA ASN A 2 23.68 24.77 26.10
C ASN A 2 22.52 23.88 25.61
N LEU A 3 21.73 24.43 24.70
CA LEU A 3 20.75 23.66 23.92
C LEU A 3 21.48 22.87 22.84
N MET A 4 21.47 21.55 22.92
CA MET A 4 21.96 20.66 21.86
C MET A 4 21.04 20.76 20.64
N PRO A 5 21.56 20.75 19.40
CA PRO A 5 20.75 20.82 18.20
C PRO A 5 20.10 19.47 17.92
N THR A 6 18.77 19.44 17.94
CA THR A 6 17.91 18.26 17.66
C THR A 6 17.81 17.89 16.17
N SER A 7 18.52 18.61 15.28
CA SER A 7 18.38 18.49 13.82
C SER A 7 19.16 17.33 13.14
N ARG A 8 19.86 16.48 13.89
CA ARG A 8 20.67 15.37 13.33
C ARG A 8 20.07 13.96 13.51
N VAL A 9 18.93 13.83 14.18
CA VAL A 9 18.40 12.51 14.54
C VAL A 9 17.44 11.96 13.46
N LEU A 10 16.70 12.84 12.79
CA LEU A 10 15.70 12.41 11.80
C LEU A 10 16.26 11.82 10.50
N PRO A 11 17.29 12.40 9.85
CA PRO A 11 17.86 11.75 8.66
C PRO A 11 18.53 10.41 9.00
N ALA A 12 19.00 10.24 10.24
CA ALA A 12 19.55 8.97 10.69
C ALA A 12 18.46 7.90 10.93
N ALA A 13 17.26 8.28 11.38
CA ALA A 13 16.17 7.34 11.59
C ALA A 13 15.55 6.88 10.25
N LEU A 14 15.37 7.78 9.29
CA LEU A 14 14.92 7.43 7.93
C LEU A 14 15.98 6.60 7.18
N ALA A 15 17.25 6.97 7.29
CA ALA A 15 18.37 6.21 6.76
C ALA A 15 18.52 4.84 7.44
N SER A 16 18.20 4.72 8.73
CA SER A 16 18.23 3.45 9.46
C SER A 16 17.07 2.53 9.09
N LEU A 17 15.89 3.08 8.80
CA LEU A 17 14.75 2.31 8.25
C LEU A 17 15.06 1.81 6.82
N ILE A 18 15.68 2.63 6.00
CA ILE A 18 16.12 2.23 4.64
C ILE A 18 17.28 1.22 4.73
N ALA A 19 18.20 1.37 5.67
CA ALA A 19 19.29 0.44 5.89
C ALA A 19 18.84 -0.90 6.51
N ALA A 20 17.82 -0.88 7.39
CA ALA A 20 17.20 -2.10 7.92
C ALA A 20 16.43 -2.87 6.84
N ALA A 21 15.84 -2.17 5.87
CA ALA A 21 15.21 -2.79 4.70
C ALA A 21 16.22 -3.34 3.69
N ALA A 22 17.44 -2.79 3.68
CA ALA A 22 18.56 -3.29 2.86
C ALA A 22 19.29 -4.48 3.51
N ALA A 23 19.13 -4.70 4.81
CA ALA A 23 19.53 -5.93 5.46
C ALA A 23 18.53 -7.01 5.02
N SER A 24 18.81 -7.63 3.87
CA SER A 24 18.12 -8.84 3.43
C SER A 24 18.03 -9.77 4.64
N PRO A 25 16.84 -10.18 5.10
CA PRO A 25 16.79 -11.27 6.05
C PRO A 25 17.60 -12.39 5.42
N ALA A 26 18.65 -12.85 6.10
CA ALA A 26 19.39 -14.01 5.68
C ALA A 26 18.40 -15.19 5.72
N PHE A 27 17.62 -15.32 4.66
CA PHE A 27 16.90 -16.55 4.38
C PHE A 27 18.01 -17.59 4.26
N ALA A 28 17.88 -18.68 5.00
CA ALA A 28 18.85 -19.77 4.97
C ALA A 28 19.02 -20.21 3.50
N ALA A 29 20.04 -19.67 2.84
CA ALA A 29 20.23 -19.74 1.39
C ALA A 29 20.54 -21.17 0.93
N ASP A 30 20.90 -22.08 1.84
CA ASP A 30 21.33 -23.43 1.51
C ASP A 30 20.20 -24.45 1.25
N GLN A 31 18.94 -24.12 1.52
CA GLN A 31 17.81 -25.03 1.34
C GLN A 31 16.75 -24.54 0.36
N CYS A 32 16.85 -23.27 -0.08
CA CYS A 32 15.95 -22.69 -1.06
C CYS A 32 16.53 -22.93 -2.45
N GLY A 33 15.94 -23.86 -3.20
CA GLY A 33 16.46 -24.26 -4.49
C GLY A 33 16.69 -23.08 -5.45
N PRO A 34 17.85 -23.01 -6.12
CA PRO A 34 18.22 -21.90 -7.00
C PRO A 34 17.26 -21.69 -8.17
N ASP A 35 16.47 -22.68 -8.54
CA ASP A 35 15.56 -22.61 -9.68
C ASP A 35 14.28 -21.82 -9.36
N SER A 36 13.69 -21.99 -8.18
CA SER A 36 12.51 -21.20 -7.76
C SER A 36 12.83 -19.70 -7.62
N MET A 37 14.05 -19.37 -7.19
CA MET A 37 14.53 -17.98 -7.09
C MET A 37 14.84 -17.37 -8.46
N ARG A 38 15.20 -18.17 -9.46
CA ARG A 38 15.47 -17.68 -10.84
C ARG A 38 14.19 -17.40 -11.60
N GLU A 39 13.19 -18.25 -11.44
CA GLU A 39 11.90 -18.10 -12.15
C GLU A 39 11.01 -17.03 -11.51
N HIS A 40 11.02 -16.92 -10.20
CA HIS A 40 10.20 -15.98 -9.42
C HIS A 40 11.03 -15.30 -8.33
N PRO A 41 11.91 -14.35 -8.68
CA PRO A 41 12.77 -13.69 -7.73
C PRO A 41 11.95 -12.86 -6.73
N PRO A 42 12.46 -12.68 -5.51
CA PRO A 42 11.83 -11.80 -4.55
C PRO A 42 11.78 -10.36 -5.08
N GLN A 43 10.83 -9.58 -4.59
CA GLN A 43 10.65 -8.19 -5.00
C GLN A 43 10.65 -7.25 -3.80
N VAL A 44 11.14 -6.04 -4.04
CA VAL A 44 10.98 -4.90 -3.15
C VAL A 44 10.26 -3.82 -3.91
N ASN A 45 9.19 -3.27 -3.29
CA ASN A 45 8.44 -2.16 -3.81
C ASN A 45 8.53 -1.01 -2.83
N PHE A 46 8.84 0.16 -3.31
CA PHE A 46 8.76 1.41 -2.57
C PHE A 46 7.72 2.31 -3.24
N ARG A 47 6.85 2.88 -2.44
CA ARG A 47 5.78 3.74 -2.90
C ARG A 47 5.67 4.97 -2.02
N VAL A 48 5.42 6.09 -2.66
CA VAL A 48 5.08 7.36 -2.03
C VAL A 48 3.84 7.91 -2.69
N ASP A 49 2.89 8.29 -1.87
CA ASP A 49 1.71 9.04 -2.26
C ASP A 49 1.78 10.42 -1.63
N ASN A 50 1.40 11.44 -2.39
CA ASN A 50 1.36 12.80 -1.90
C ASN A 50 0.34 13.61 -2.73
N ASP A 51 -0.40 14.47 -2.07
CA ASP A 51 -1.36 15.37 -2.71
C ASP A 51 -0.71 16.42 -3.62
N LEU A 52 0.51 16.86 -3.32
CA LEU A 52 1.28 17.75 -4.19
C LEU A 52 1.53 17.14 -5.58
N PHE A 53 1.71 15.82 -5.69
CA PHE A 53 1.79 15.14 -6.99
C PHE A 53 0.45 15.11 -7.73
N GLY A 54 -0.64 15.43 -7.03
CA GLY A 54 -1.97 15.63 -7.59
C GLY A 54 -2.10 16.93 -8.40
N GLY A 55 -1.22 17.92 -8.21
CA GLY A 55 -1.20 19.19 -8.97
C GLY A 55 -2.43 20.05 -8.73
N ALA A 56 -3.02 20.03 -7.55
CA ALA A 56 -4.26 20.74 -7.23
C ALA A 56 -4.09 21.79 -6.13
N ASP A 57 -2.89 22.07 -5.67
CA ASP A 57 -2.58 22.96 -4.53
C ASP A 57 -3.44 22.62 -3.29
N GLN A 58 -3.73 21.33 -3.08
CA GLN A 58 -4.56 20.82 -2.01
C GLN A 58 -3.67 20.01 -1.08
N ASP A 59 -3.22 20.59 0.02
CA ASP A 59 -2.55 19.87 1.09
C ASP A 59 -3.61 19.54 2.16
N GLN A 60 -4.46 18.53 1.88
CA GLN A 60 -5.59 18.18 2.74
C GLN A 60 -6.09 16.74 2.54
N GLY A 61 -6.60 16.17 3.59
CA GLY A 61 -7.19 14.84 3.54
C GLY A 61 -6.15 13.75 3.74
N TYR A 62 -5.90 12.93 2.75
CA TYR A 62 -4.76 12.01 2.70
C TYR A 62 -3.56 12.76 2.14
N THR A 63 -2.78 13.37 3.03
CA THR A 63 -1.71 14.28 2.67
C THR A 63 -0.46 13.56 2.20
N ASN A 64 -0.05 12.53 2.95
CA ASN A 64 1.16 11.76 2.67
C ASN A 64 0.97 10.29 2.98
N GLY A 65 1.58 9.44 2.16
CA GLY A 65 1.73 8.02 2.42
C GLY A 65 3.06 7.49 1.92
N ALA A 66 3.68 6.64 2.70
CA ALA A 66 4.88 5.92 2.31
C ALA A 66 4.74 4.45 2.66
N GLN A 67 5.15 3.58 1.74
CA GLN A 67 5.11 2.15 1.96
C GLN A 67 6.34 1.48 1.35
N ILE A 68 6.89 0.52 2.10
CA ILE A 68 7.86 -0.43 1.59
C ILE A 68 7.27 -1.83 1.71
N THR A 69 7.32 -2.59 0.62
CA THR A 69 6.75 -3.94 0.56
C THR A 69 7.80 -4.92 0.08
N PHE A 70 7.87 -6.03 0.75
CA PHE A 70 8.71 -7.16 0.45
C PHE A 70 7.86 -8.35 0.03
N VAL A 71 8.18 -8.96 -1.12
CA VAL A 71 7.50 -10.14 -1.62
C VAL A 71 8.51 -11.27 -1.71
N SER A 72 8.18 -12.40 -1.12
CA SER A 72 9.03 -13.59 -1.18
C SER A 72 9.11 -14.16 -2.60
N PRO A 73 10.10 -15.00 -2.89
CA PRO A 73 10.03 -15.89 -4.05
C PRO A 73 8.74 -16.71 -4.05
N ASN A 74 8.45 -17.38 -5.15
CA ASN A 74 7.39 -18.38 -5.16
C ASN A 74 7.71 -19.49 -4.15
N VAL A 75 6.80 -19.74 -3.24
CA VAL A 75 6.90 -20.84 -2.26
C VAL A 75 5.95 -21.94 -2.70
N MET A 76 6.47 -23.16 -2.88
CA MET A 76 5.68 -24.29 -3.33
C MET A 76 4.64 -24.72 -2.30
N ASP A 77 4.99 -24.63 -1.03
CA ASP A 77 4.12 -24.90 0.12
C ASP A 77 4.40 -23.88 1.22
N TYR A 78 3.53 -22.87 1.34
CA TYR A 78 3.72 -21.82 2.33
C TYR A 78 3.55 -22.33 3.79
N THR A 79 3.04 -23.55 4.01
CA THR A 79 2.92 -24.13 5.33
C THR A 79 4.19 -24.86 5.78
N ASP A 80 4.91 -25.48 4.86
CA ASP A 80 6.07 -26.32 5.15
C ASP A 80 7.34 -25.97 4.40
N ASP A 81 7.31 -24.95 3.50
CA ASP A 81 8.47 -24.55 2.74
C ASP A 81 9.66 -24.15 3.65
N PRO A 82 10.82 -24.83 3.54
CA PRO A 82 11.99 -24.56 4.38
C PRO A 82 12.56 -23.15 4.20
N CYS A 83 12.25 -22.48 3.07
CA CYS A 83 12.63 -21.11 2.80
C CYS A 83 11.92 -20.08 3.66
N LEU A 84 10.81 -20.46 4.29
CA LEU A 84 10.08 -19.55 5.17
C LEU A 84 10.57 -19.65 6.62
N PRO A 85 10.63 -18.51 7.35
CA PRO A 85 10.87 -18.51 8.78
C PRO A 85 9.88 -19.41 9.53
N ARG A 86 10.33 -20.07 10.60
CA ARG A 86 9.49 -20.98 11.41
C ARG A 86 8.19 -20.34 11.88
N LEU A 87 8.26 -19.04 12.27
CA LEU A 87 7.09 -18.29 12.70
C LEU A 87 6.08 -18.10 11.56
N ALA A 88 6.57 -17.80 10.35
CA ALA A 88 5.74 -17.65 9.16
C ALA A 88 5.03 -18.99 8.83
N ARG A 89 5.74 -20.10 8.83
CA ARG A 89 5.16 -21.45 8.61
C ARG A 89 4.09 -21.78 9.65
N TRP A 90 4.36 -21.50 10.93
CA TRP A 90 3.39 -21.69 11.99
C TRP A 90 2.12 -20.84 11.80
N ALA A 91 2.26 -19.56 11.46
CA ALA A 91 1.14 -18.68 11.17
C ALA A 91 0.34 -19.18 9.96
N ASN A 92 1.02 -19.57 8.89
CA ASN A 92 0.39 -20.06 7.66
C ASN A 92 -0.44 -21.34 7.90
N LYS A 93 0.06 -22.28 8.70
CA LYS A 93 -0.72 -23.47 9.10
C LYS A 93 -2.04 -23.12 9.80
N ARG A 94 -2.11 -22.00 10.51
CA ARG A 94 -3.35 -21.52 11.14
C ARG A 94 -4.31 -20.87 10.15
N LEU A 95 -3.75 -20.25 9.11
CA LEU A 95 -4.50 -19.54 8.08
C LEU A 95 -4.84 -20.42 6.86
N GLU A 96 -4.32 -21.65 6.78
CA GLU A 96 -4.51 -22.60 5.67
C GLU A 96 -5.98 -22.80 5.30
N ARG A 97 -6.87 -22.83 6.29
CA ARG A 97 -8.31 -22.98 6.08
C ARG A 97 -8.95 -21.84 5.29
N LEU A 98 -8.31 -20.68 5.24
CA LEU A 98 -8.77 -19.51 4.47
C LEU A 98 -8.41 -19.62 3.00
N HIS A 99 -7.49 -20.54 2.65
CA HIS A 99 -7.03 -20.76 1.27
C HIS A 99 -7.08 -22.24 0.89
N PRO A 100 -8.26 -22.83 0.81
CA PRO A 100 -8.38 -24.20 0.31
C PRO A 100 -8.12 -24.19 -1.20
N GLY A 101 -7.14 -24.95 -1.65
CA GLY A 101 -6.89 -25.20 -3.06
C GLY A 101 -5.41 -25.29 -3.44
N GLU A 102 -5.16 -25.87 -4.62
CA GLU A 102 -3.84 -25.89 -5.23
C GLU A 102 -3.62 -24.59 -6.00
N PHE A 103 -2.48 -23.93 -5.77
CA PHE A 103 -2.07 -22.70 -6.43
C PHE A 103 -0.77 -22.94 -7.20
N GLU A 104 -0.64 -22.29 -8.35
CA GLU A 104 0.56 -22.37 -9.20
C GLU A 104 1.68 -21.48 -8.66
N GLN A 105 1.32 -20.43 -7.95
CA GLN A 105 2.26 -19.46 -7.39
C GLN A 105 1.74 -18.94 -6.05
N GLN A 106 2.60 -18.96 -5.06
CA GLN A 106 2.32 -18.49 -3.71
C GLN A 106 3.47 -17.63 -3.23
N ASN A 107 3.16 -16.47 -2.67
CA ASN A 107 4.16 -15.52 -2.16
C ASN A 107 3.74 -14.99 -0.80
N MET A 108 4.71 -14.89 0.10
CA MET A 108 4.55 -14.15 1.34
C MET A 108 4.81 -12.67 1.10
N ILE A 109 4.03 -11.82 1.76
CA ILE A 109 4.14 -10.37 1.70
C ILE A 109 4.45 -9.85 3.09
N PHE A 110 5.39 -8.95 3.18
CA PHE A 110 5.61 -8.13 4.36
C PHE A 110 5.68 -6.67 3.93
N SER A 111 4.96 -5.79 4.61
CA SER A 111 5.04 -4.36 4.33
C SER A 111 5.05 -3.53 5.62
N ILE A 112 5.66 -2.35 5.52
CA ILE A 112 5.55 -1.29 6.51
C ILE A 112 5.03 -0.07 5.77
N ALA A 113 4.01 0.57 6.34
CA ALA A 113 3.38 1.74 5.76
C ALA A 113 3.10 2.80 6.83
N GLN A 114 3.23 4.06 6.44
CA GLN A 114 2.76 5.20 7.19
C GLN A 114 1.79 6.00 6.33
N GLY A 115 0.67 6.40 6.93
CA GLY A 115 -0.29 7.34 6.35
C GLY A 115 -0.45 8.54 7.26
N ILE A 116 -0.56 9.73 6.67
CA ILE A 116 -0.74 11.00 7.35
C ILE A 116 -2.02 11.65 6.82
N TYR A 117 -2.86 12.07 7.73
CA TYR A 117 -4.16 12.67 7.45
C TYR A 117 -4.28 13.98 8.19
N THR A 118 -4.66 15.05 7.50
CA THR A 118 -4.77 16.38 8.06
C THR A 118 -6.06 17.08 7.63
N PRO A 119 -6.60 17.98 8.47
CA PRO A 119 -7.64 18.91 8.05
C PRO A 119 -7.16 19.85 6.95
N THR A 120 -8.11 20.60 6.38
CA THR A 120 -7.87 21.53 5.29
C THR A 120 -7.10 22.77 5.73
N ASP A 121 -7.44 23.34 6.90
CA ASP A 121 -6.82 24.56 7.40
C ASP A 121 -5.63 24.25 8.31
N PHE A 122 -4.44 24.35 7.75
CA PHE A 122 -3.18 24.06 8.44
C PHE A 122 -2.77 25.11 9.48
N THR A 123 -3.39 26.30 9.47
CA THR A 123 -3.08 27.40 10.40
C THR A 123 -3.83 27.30 11.73
N ARG A 124 -4.88 26.48 11.79
CA ARG A 124 -5.71 26.29 12.97
C ARG A 124 -5.00 25.42 14.00
N LYS A 125 -4.97 25.96 15.24
CA LYS A 125 -4.47 25.23 16.43
C LYS A 125 -5.56 24.49 17.18
N ASP A 126 -6.79 24.97 17.03
CA ASP A 126 -7.96 24.38 17.67
C ASP A 126 -8.56 23.27 16.79
N VAL A 127 -9.38 22.40 17.39
CA VAL A 127 -10.15 21.39 16.66
C VAL A 127 -11.06 22.08 15.64
N ILE A 128 -11.07 21.58 14.42
CA ILE A 128 -12.01 21.97 13.37
C ILE A 128 -13.14 20.95 13.38
N GLU A 129 -14.27 21.30 14.03
CA GLU A 129 -15.35 20.34 14.34
C GLU A 129 -15.99 19.68 13.10
N ASP A 130 -15.98 20.38 11.97
CA ASP A 130 -16.55 19.95 10.70
C ASP A 130 -15.53 19.42 9.69
N ASP A 131 -14.26 19.30 10.10
CA ASP A 131 -13.21 18.69 9.27
C ASP A 131 -12.59 17.47 9.95
N ARG A 132 -11.89 16.65 9.19
CA ARG A 132 -11.29 15.40 9.65
C ARG A 132 -10.28 15.59 10.78
N PRO A 133 -10.13 14.61 11.67
CA PRO A 133 -9.06 14.65 12.68
C PRO A 133 -7.66 14.62 12.02
N TYR A 134 -6.69 15.23 12.69
CA TYR A 134 -5.29 14.88 12.48
C TYR A 134 -5.06 13.43 12.87
N ALA A 135 -4.41 12.66 12.00
CA ALA A 135 -4.07 11.28 12.30
C ALA A 135 -2.76 10.86 11.62
N GLY A 136 -1.82 10.38 12.41
CA GLY A 136 -0.73 9.53 11.93
C GLY A 136 -1.10 8.07 12.12
N VAL A 137 -0.88 7.24 11.11
CA VAL A 137 -1.07 5.79 11.16
C VAL A 137 0.22 5.11 10.73
N LEU A 138 0.79 4.26 11.58
CA LEU A 138 1.98 3.46 11.28
C LEU A 138 1.66 1.98 11.46
N VAL A 139 1.80 1.21 10.38
CA VAL A 139 1.40 -0.20 10.34
C VAL A 139 2.46 -1.09 9.73
N ALA A 140 2.50 -2.32 10.21
CA ALA A 140 3.19 -3.43 9.57
C ALA A 140 2.15 -4.47 9.14
N SER A 141 2.30 -4.97 7.93
CA SER A 141 1.38 -5.95 7.36
C SER A 141 2.11 -7.23 6.98
N PHE A 142 1.43 -8.33 7.20
CA PHE A 142 1.91 -9.65 6.86
C PHE A 142 0.81 -10.43 6.16
N GLY A 143 1.12 -10.94 4.97
CA GLY A 143 0.11 -11.60 4.17
C GLY A 143 0.69 -12.56 3.15
N TYR A 144 -0.18 -13.05 2.31
CA TYR A 144 0.20 -13.93 1.23
C TYR A 144 -0.70 -13.73 0.00
N ASN A 145 -0.08 -13.93 -1.15
CA ASN A 145 -0.72 -14.01 -2.44
C ASN A 145 -0.78 -15.47 -2.88
N ALA A 146 -1.90 -15.88 -3.44
CA ALA A 146 -2.06 -17.20 -4.05
C ALA A 146 -2.67 -17.04 -5.44
N ARG A 147 -1.91 -17.45 -6.47
CA ARG A 147 -2.27 -17.31 -7.87
C ARG A 147 -2.60 -18.67 -8.51
N ARG A 148 -3.66 -18.69 -9.31
CA ARG A 148 -4.03 -19.78 -10.19
C ARG A 148 -4.49 -19.23 -11.53
N GLY A 149 -3.65 -19.36 -12.56
CA GLY A 149 -3.91 -18.80 -13.89
C GLY A 149 -4.16 -17.29 -13.84
N ALA A 150 -5.33 -16.89 -14.28
CA ALA A 150 -5.79 -15.49 -14.31
C ALA A 150 -6.46 -15.02 -13.00
N ARG A 151 -6.37 -15.77 -11.93
CA ARG A 151 -6.96 -15.45 -10.61
C ARG A 151 -5.88 -15.28 -9.57
N LEU A 152 -6.06 -14.29 -8.71
CA LEU A 152 -5.22 -14.02 -7.54
C LEU A 152 -6.12 -13.88 -6.32
N GLN A 153 -5.69 -14.44 -5.20
CA GLN A 153 -6.26 -14.19 -3.88
C GLN A 153 -5.18 -13.61 -2.99
N THR A 154 -5.55 -12.59 -2.22
CA THR A 154 -4.67 -11.94 -1.26
C THR A 154 -5.33 -11.95 0.10
N THR A 155 -4.60 -12.35 1.14
CA THR A 155 -5.03 -12.20 2.53
C THR A 155 -3.91 -11.57 3.32
N GLN A 156 -4.23 -10.56 4.13
CA GLN A 156 -3.23 -9.77 4.83
C GLN A 156 -3.75 -9.39 6.23
N LEU A 157 -2.91 -9.61 7.23
CA LEU A 157 -3.08 -9.08 8.57
C LEU A 157 -2.20 -7.84 8.73
N THR A 158 -2.84 -6.73 9.10
CA THR A 158 -2.20 -5.45 9.38
C THR A 158 -2.31 -5.17 10.87
N LEU A 159 -1.19 -4.79 11.48
CA LEU A 159 -1.08 -4.42 12.89
C LEU A 159 -0.30 -3.12 13.00
N GLY A 160 -0.65 -2.26 13.93
CA GLY A 160 0.08 -1.00 14.11
C GLY A 160 -0.49 -0.10 15.17
N VAL A 161 -0.28 1.19 14.97
CA VAL A 161 -0.71 2.25 15.89
C VAL A 161 -1.26 3.44 15.12
N VAL A 162 -2.21 4.13 15.72
CA VAL A 162 -2.66 5.47 15.33
C VAL A 162 -2.28 6.46 16.42
N GLY A 163 -2.09 7.74 16.05
CA GLY A 163 -1.79 8.84 16.95
C GLY A 163 -0.31 9.18 17.03
N PRO A 164 0.15 9.90 18.08
CA PRO A 164 1.53 10.41 18.21
C PRO A 164 2.63 9.35 18.01
N TRP A 165 2.38 8.10 18.41
CA TRP A 165 3.36 7.01 18.21
C TRP A 165 3.57 6.64 16.74
N ALA A 166 2.66 7.03 15.86
CA ALA A 166 2.83 6.86 14.43
C ALA A 166 3.76 7.89 13.79
N LEU A 167 4.22 8.90 14.56
CA LEU A 167 5.19 9.93 14.14
C LEU A 167 4.71 10.77 12.94
N GLY A 168 3.38 10.95 12.77
CA GLY A 168 2.80 11.68 11.64
C GLY A 168 3.30 13.12 11.57
N GLU A 169 3.21 13.87 12.68
CA GLU A 169 3.68 15.25 12.81
C GLU A 169 5.17 15.39 12.44
N GLN A 170 6.03 14.51 12.99
CA GLN A 170 7.46 14.58 12.78
C GLN A 170 7.85 14.35 11.32
N VAL A 171 7.18 13.41 10.66
CA VAL A 171 7.43 13.11 9.24
C VAL A 171 6.90 14.23 8.37
N GLN A 172 5.68 14.74 8.60
CA GLN A 172 5.13 15.84 7.84
C GLN A 172 5.99 17.10 7.98
N ASN A 173 6.35 17.49 9.20
CA ASN A 173 7.22 18.63 9.43
C ASN A 173 8.58 18.49 8.73
N ALA A 174 9.15 17.28 8.66
CA ALA A 174 10.41 17.04 7.95
C ALA A 174 10.25 17.17 6.42
N VAL A 175 9.10 16.76 5.86
CA VAL A 175 8.78 16.93 4.44
C VAL A 175 8.61 18.41 4.12
N HIS A 176 7.83 19.16 4.91
CA HIS A 176 7.61 20.59 4.73
C HIS A 176 8.91 21.40 4.89
N ASP A 177 9.76 21.07 5.86
CA ASP A 177 11.09 21.69 5.97
C ASP A 177 11.97 21.46 4.72
N ALA A 178 11.85 20.28 4.08
CA ALA A 178 12.61 19.97 2.88
C ALA A 178 12.07 20.68 1.62
N LEU A 179 10.76 20.93 1.56
CA LEU A 179 10.10 21.60 0.45
C LEU A 179 10.04 23.12 0.62
N GLY A 180 10.19 23.62 1.84
CA GLY A 180 10.05 25.03 2.19
C GLY A 180 8.60 25.45 2.38
N ASP A 181 7.71 24.52 2.71
CA ASP A 181 6.29 24.71 2.92
C ASP A 181 5.97 25.08 4.38
N GLU A 182 4.80 25.68 4.61
CA GLU A 182 4.30 26.00 5.92
C GLU A 182 3.88 24.74 6.70
N LYS A 183 4.04 24.74 8.04
CA LYS A 183 3.74 23.59 8.88
C LYS A 183 2.32 23.64 9.40
N PHE A 184 1.74 22.47 9.60
CA PHE A 184 0.45 22.30 10.22
C PHE A 184 0.54 22.53 11.73
N GLU A 185 -0.28 23.44 12.28
CA GLU A 185 -0.21 23.88 13.66
C GLU A 185 -1.15 23.11 14.62
N GLY A 186 -2.06 22.28 14.10
CA GLY A 186 -3.12 21.62 14.90
C GLY A 186 -2.80 20.19 15.38
N TRP A 187 -1.58 19.72 15.28
CA TRP A 187 -1.19 18.36 15.66
C TRP A 187 -1.43 17.99 17.14
N ASP A 188 -1.56 18.96 18.03
CA ASP A 188 -1.94 18.69 19.42
C ASP A 188 -3.33 18.05 19.55
N ASN A 189 -4.18 18.21 18.52
CA ASN A 189 -5.55 17.66 18.47
C ASN A 189 -5.61 16.32 17.69
N GLN A 190 -4.49 15.68 17.40
CA GLN A 190 -4.48 14.42 16.66
C GLN A 190 -5.15 13.30 17.45
N LEU A 191 -5.58 12.27 16.76
CA LEU A 191 -6.09 11.04 17.39
C LEU A 191 -5.09 10.52 18.43
N HIS A 192 -5.63 9.99 19.50
CA HIS A 192 -4.83 9.45 20.60
C HIS A 192 -4.13 8.14 20.19
N ASN A 193 -3.02 7.83 20.87
CA ASN A 193 -2.34 6.55 20.69
C ASN A 193 -3.27 5.37 20.96
N GLU A 194 -3.42 4.53 19.97
CA GLU A 194 -4.25 3.34 20.03
C GLU A 194 -3.66 2.24 19.15
N PRO A 195 -3.60 0.97 19.60
CA PRO A 195 -3.23 -0.14 18.74
C PRO A 195 -4.32 -0.39 17.72
N VAL A 196 -3.90 -0.60 16.47
CA VAL A 196 -4.82 -0.90 15.37
C VAL A 196 -4.53 -2.24 14.75
N PHE A 197 -5.59 -2.88 14.26
CA PHE A 197 -5.52 -4.12 13.49
C PHE A 197 -6.52 -4.10 12.34
N MET A 198 -6.22 -4.86 11.29
CA MET A 198 -7.11 -5.08 10.17
C MET A 198 -6.77 -6.40 9.48
N LEU A 199 -7.76 -7.22 9.22
CA LEU A 199 -7.65 -8.41 8.38
C LEU A 199 -8.35 -8.11 7.06
N THR A 200 -7.61 -8.26 5.97
CA THR A 200 -8.13 -8.00 4.61
C THR A 200 -8.09 -9.27 3.78
N HIS A 201 -9.11 -9.46 2.96
CA HIS A 201 -9.14 -10.52 1.94
C HIS A 201 -9.67 -9.96 0.65
N GLU A 202 -8.96 -10.21 -0.46
CA GLU A 202 -9.31 -9.73 -1.77
C GLU A 202 -9.10 -10.80 -2.85
N ARG A 203 -9.95 -10.77 -3.87
CA ARG A 203 -9.87 -11.64 -5.05
C ARG A 203 -9.79 -10.79 -6.30
N MET A 204 -8.88 -11.18 -7.18
CA MET A 204 -8.65 -10.51 -8.45
C MET A 204 -8.79 -11.48 -9.61
N ARG A 205 -9.22 -10.95 -10.75
CA ARG A 205 -9.27 -11.70 -12.01
C ARG A 205 -8.80 -10.83 -13.16
N ARG A 206 -7.90 -11.37 -13.97
CA ARG A 206 -7.45 -10.72 -15.20
C ARG A 206 -8.20 -11.22 -16.42
N TRP A 207 -8.46 -10.33 -17.36
CA TRP A 207 -9.21 -10.51 -18.59
C TRP A 207 -8.44 -9.88 -19.78
N PRO A 208 -8.25 -10.54 -20.94
CA PRO A 208 -8.48 -11.97 -21.13
C PRO A 208 -7.57 -12.79 -20.20
N GLY A 209 -8.03 -13.99 -19.86
CA GLY A 209 -7.35 -14.84 -18.87
C GLY A 209 -5.98 -15.36 -19.31
N ASP A 210 -5.67 -15.33 -20.59
CA ASP A 210 -4.39 -15.78 -21.13
C ASP A 210 -3.47 -14.59 -21.42
N ALA A 211 -2.38 -14.51 -20.64
CA ALA A 211 -1.38 -13.46 -20.75
C ALA A 211 -0.43 -13.60 -21.95
N THR A 212 -0.38 -14.78 -22.55
CA THR A 212 0.58 -15.05 -23.63
C THR A 212 0.30 -14.22 -24.87
N ALA A 213 -0.95 -13.81 -25.10
CA ALA A 213 -1.32 -12.97 -26.23
C ALA A 213 -0.65 -11.58 -26.22
N ASN A 214 -0.27 -11.08 -25.05
CA ASN A 214 0.29 -9.73 -24.88
C ASN A 214 1.83 -9.73 -24.77
N ALA A 215 2.48 -10.88 -24.74
CA ALA A 215 3.92 -10.98 -24.47
C ALA A 215 4.80 -10.48 -25.64
N THR A 216 4.26 -10.35 -26.82
CA THR A 216 5.03 -10.13 -28.06
C THR A 216 4.86 -8.74 -28.69
N GLY A 217 3.98 -7.89 -28.19
CA GLY A 217 3.69 -6.61 -28.83
C GLY A 217 2.69 -5.73 -28.10
N TRP A 218 1.96 -4.95 -28.85
CA TRP A 218 0.86 -4.12 -28.35
C TRP A 218 -0.31 -4.99 -27.88
N GLY A 219 -0.87 -4.62 -26.73
CA GLY A 219 -2.01 -5.33 -26.17
C GLY A 219 -2.76 -4.51 -25.14
N TRP A 220 -3.88 -5.07 -24.71
CA TRP A 220 -4.67 -4.57 -23.60
C TRP A 220 -5.13 -5.71 -22.71
N ASP A 221 -5.37 -5.43 -21.47
CA ASP A 221 -6.04 -6.31 -20.53
C ASP A 221 -6.86 -5.51 -19.51
N ALA A 222 -7.69 -6.21 -18.78
CA ALA A 222 -8.44 -5.65 -17.67
C ALA A 222 -8.31 -6.55 -16.45
N ILE A 223 -8.32 -5.95 -15.28
CA ILE A 223 -8.25 -6.63 -13.99
C ILE A 223 -9.44 -6.19 -13.18
N SER A 224 -10.26 -7.13 -12.74
CA SER A 224 -11.34 -6.87 -11.79
C SER A 224 -10.96 -7.39 -10.41
N HIS A 225 -11.43 -6.73 -9.37
CA HIS A 225 -11.21 -7.16 -7.99
C HIS A 225 -12.44 -6.89 -7.13
N TYR A 226 -12.54 -7.64 -6.05
CA TYR A 226 -13.50 -7.40 -4.97
C TYR A 226 -12.97 -8.04 -3.70
N GLY A 227 -13.37 -7.47 -2.58
CA GLY A 227 -12.92 -7.94 -1.28
C GLY A 227 -13.48 -7.14 -0.13
N GLY A 228 -12.76 -7.12 0.96
CA GLY A 228 -13.09 -6.33 2.12
C GLY A 228 -12.08 -6.48 3.23
N ALA A 229 -12.23 -5.63 4.22
CA ALA A 229 -11.43 -5.60 5.43
C ALA A 229 -12.31 -5.55 6.67
N VAL A 230 -11.78 -6.08 7.77
CA VAL A 230 -12.40 -6.01 9.09
C VAL A 230 -11.35 -5.73 10.15
N GLY A 231 -11.58 -4.70 10.96
CA GLY A 231 -10.70 -4.28 12.04
C GLY A 231 -11.09 -2.93 12.61
N ASN A 232 -10.38 -2.48 13.64
CA ASN A 232 -10.58 -1.14 14.16
C ASN A 232 -9.87 -0.06 13.32
N LEU A 233 -8.85 -0.41 12.55
CA LEU A 233 -8.23 0.50 11.59
C LEU A 233 -9.24 0.90 10.50
N ALA A 234 -9.78 -0.12 9.81
CA ALA A 234 -10.86 0.07 8.86
C ALA A 234 -11.71 -1.21 8.74
N THR A 235 -12.99 -1.02 8.41
CA THR A 235 -13.92 -2.10 8.04
C THR A 235 -14.70 -1.65 6.82
N HIS A 236 -14.57 -2.37 5.71
CA HIS A 236 -15.23 -2.03 4.45
C HIS A 236 -15.39 -3.25 3.54
N LEU A 237 -16.27 -3.13 2.56
CA LEU A 237 -16.34 -3.98 1.37
C LEU A 237 -15.94 -3.12 0.17
N ASN A 238 -15.19 -3.68 -0.76
CA ASN A 238 -14.77 -2.96 -1.95
C ASN A 238 -14.87 -3.81 -3.22
N ALA A 239 -15.02 -3.13 -4.35
CA ALA A 239 -14.92 -3.71 -5.68
C ALA A 239 -14.42 -2.65 -6.67
N GLY A 240 -13.69 -3.12 -7.69
CA GLY A 240 -13.17 -2.21 -8.70
C GLY A 240 -12.46 -2.94 -9.83
N GLY A 241 -11.66 -2.18 -10.57
CA GLY A 241 -10.88 -2.73 -11.65
C GLY A 241 -9.88 -1.77 -12.25
N GLU A 242 -9.03 -2.32 -13.10
CA GLU A 242 -8.01 -1.62 -13.86
C GLU A 242 -8.07 -2.08 -15.31
N VAL A 243 -7.93 -1.15 -16.25
CA VAL A 243 -7.75 -1.44 -17.67
C VAL A 243 -6.37 -0.94 -18.07
N ARG A 244 -5.63 -1.77 -18.81
CA ARG A 244 -4.27 -1.46 -19.27
C ARG A 244 -4.16 -1.55 -20.78
N PHE A 245 -3.38 -0.64 -21.36
CA PHE A 245 -3.00 -0.68 -22.77
C PHE A 245 -1.53 -0.30 -22.92
N GLY A 246 -0.77 -1.09 -23.68
CA GLY A 246 0.64 -0.81 -23.86
C GLY A 246 1.41 -1.83 -24.65
N TRP A 247 2.73 -1.74 -24.53
CA TRP A 247 3.70 -2.60 -25.19
C TRP A 247 4.26 -3.63 -24.22
N LYS A 248 4.11 -4.91 -24.57
CA LYS A 248 4.58 -6.05 -23.76
C LYS A 248 4.05 -5.99 -22.33
N LEU A 249 2.72 -6.01 -22.18
CA LEU A 249 2.08 -5.98 -20.87
C LEU A 249 2.63 -7.07 -19.95
N PRO A 250 2.90 -6.74 -18.67
CA PRO A 250 3.41 -7.70 -17.71
C PRO A 250 2.33 -8.73 -17.34
N ASP A 251 2.75 -9.95 -17.05
CA ASP A 251 1.88 -10.98 -16.50
C ASP A 251 1.73 -10.81 -14.97
N ASP A 252 1.20 -9.68 -14.55
CA ASP A 252 0.87 -9.34 -13.17
C ASP A 252 -0.63 -8.99 -13.05
N PHE A 253 -1.06 -8.47 -11.92
CA PHE A 253 -2.45 -8.10 -11.65
C PHE A 253 -2.65 -6.62 -11.39
N GLY A 254 -1.85 -5.77 -11.97
CA GLY A 254 -2.08 -4.33 -11.98
C GLY A 254 -1.01 -3.46 -11.34
N SER A 255 -1.30 -2.19 -11.28
CA SER A 255 -0.40 -1.13 -10.79
C SER A 255 -1.08 -0.26 -9.74
N THR A 256 -2.08 -0.78 -9.08
CA THR A 256 -2.98 -0.05 -8.19
C THR A 256 -2.33 0.50 -6.92
N PRO A 257 -2.89 1.61 -6.39
CA PRO A 257 -2.41 2.34 -5.22
C PRO A 257 -2.53 1.58 -3.90
N LEU A 258 -2.02 2.23 -2.84
CA LEU A 258 -2.16 1.82 -1.45
C LEU A 258 -3.59 1.38 -1.16
N ARG A 259 -3.81 0.10 -1.35
CA ARG A 259 -4.92 -0.59 -0.74
C ARG A 259 -4.37 -1.32 0.45
N PRO A 260 -5.08 -1.35 1.55
CA PRO A 260 -4.66 -2.11 2.72
C PRO A 260 -4.31 -3.57 2.43
N ALA A 261 -4.85 -4.16 1.35
CA ALA A 261 -4.51 -5.51 0.87
C ALA A 261 -4.27 -5.60 -0.63
N GLY A 262 -4.36 -4.51 -1.35
CA GLY A 262 -4.45 -4.54 -2.82
C GLY A 262 -3.17 -4.23 -3.54
N GLU A 263 -2.03 -4.17 -2.87
CA GLU A 263 -0.78 -4.16 -3.60
C GLU A 263 -0.57 -5.50 -4.26
N ASN A 264 -0.74 -5.46 -5.55
CA ASN A 264 -0.48 -6.59 -6.38
C ASN A 264 1.00 -6.77 -6.59
N THR A 265 1.57 -7.42 -5.66
CA THR A 265 2.98 -7.76 -5.58
C THR A 265 3.24 -9.21 -5.99
N ALA A 266 2.25 -9.88 -6.62
CA ALA A 266 2.52 -11.18 -7.20
C ALA A 266 3.65 -11.02 -8.22
N PRO A 267 4.80 -11.69 -8.06
CA PRO A 267 5.91 -11.59 -8.99
C PRO A 267 5.41 -11.93 -10.38
N THR A 268 5.85 -11.16 -11.35
CA THR A 268 5.58 -11.43 -12.76
C THR A 268 6.11 -12.83 -13.10
N ARG A 269 5.30 -13.69 -13.72
CA ARG A 269 5.82 -14.92 -14.31
C ARG A 269 7.00 -14.59 -15.22
N SER A 270 8.05 -15.38 -15.13
CA SER A 270 9.32 -15.21 -15.82
C SER A 270 9.16 -14.97 -17.32
N GLY A 271 10.00 -14.14 -17.86
CA GLY A 271 10.06 -13.83 -19.27
C GLY A 271 10.20 -12.35 -19.57
N ARG A 272 10.59 -11.54 -18.59
CA ARG A 272 11.07 -10.19 -18.88
C ARG A 272 12.35 -10.33 -19.70
N GLY A 273 12.20 -10.35 -21.02
CA GLY A 273 13.31 -10.12 -21.91
C GLY A 273 14.02 -8.82 -21.52
N SER A 274 15.28 -8.66 -21.89
CA SER A 274 16.09 -7.46 -21.63
C SER A 274 15.51 -6.16 -22.22
N GLY A 275 14.34 -6.19 -22.82
CA GLY A 275 13.67 -5.09 -23.49
C GLY A 275 12.82 -4.22 -22.57
N TRP A 276 12.45 -3.05 -23.12
CA TRP A 276 11.48 -2.16 -22.49
C TRP A 276 10.07 -2.73 -22.63
N SER A 277 9.26 -2.54 -21.58
CA SER A 277 7.81 -2.66 -21.63
C SER A 277 7.18 -1.47 -20.93
N TRP A 278 5.97 -1.08 -21.35
CA TRP A 278 5.27 0.04 -20.74
C TRP A 278 3.77 -0.08 -21.01
N HIS A 279 2.99 0.50 -20.13
CA HIS A 279 1.55 0.60 -20.33
C HIS A 279 0.96 1.83 -19.64
N LEU A 280 -0.08 2.35 -20.26
CA LEU A 280 -1.03 3.24 -19.62
C LEU A 280 -2.06 2.40 -18.89
N PHE A 281 -2.56 2.89 -17.78
CA PHE A 281 -3.64 2.26 -17.04
C PHE A 281 -4.66 3.28 -16.56
N ALA A 282 -5.90 2.82 -16.45
CA ALA A 282 -6.98 3.52 -15.78
C ALA A 282 -7.62 2.57 -14.77
N THR A 283 -7.91 3.07 -13.59
CA THR A 283 -8.43 2.26 -12.47
C THR A 283 -9.66 2.92 -11.85
N THR A 284 -10.51 2.10 -11.29
CA THR A 284 -11.63 2.54 -10.46
C THR A 284 -11.79 1.60 -9.28
N ASP A 285 -12.20 2.15 -8.15
CA ASP A 285 -12.54 1.42 -6.94
C ASP A 285 -13.72 2.06 -6.26
N ALA A 286 -14.60 1.25 -5.67
CA ALA A 286 -15.71 1.72 -4.86
C ALA A 286 -15.74 0.90 -3.57
N ALA A 287 -15.97 1.56 -2.45
CA ALA A 287 -16.01 0.96 -1.14
C ALA A 287 -17.28 1.35 -0.37
N TRP A 288 -17.85 0.37 0.30
CA TRP A 288 -18.83 0.59 1.36
C TRP A 288 -18.11 0.57 2.70
N VAL A 289 -17.90 1.76 3.26
CA VAL A 289 -17.12 1.99 4.47
C VAL A 289 -18.02 1.92 5.69
N ILE A 290 -17.78 0.93 6.53
CA ILE A 290 -18.48 0.73 7.81
C ILE A 290 -17.74 1.45 8.93
N ARG A 291 -16.39 1.37 8.90
CA ARG A 291 -15.52 2.04 9.84
C ARG A 291 -14.24 2.52 9.14
N ASP A 292 -13.79 3.71 9.54
CA ASP A 292 -12.49 4.29 9.23
C ASP A 292 -12.02 5.08 10.47
N ILE A 293 -10.94 4.64 11.12
CA ILE A 293 -10.47 5.27 12.35
C ILE A 293 -10.06 6.73 12.13
N THR A 294 -9.62 7.08 10.92
CA THR A 294 -9.18 8.44 10.58
C THR A 294 -10.33 9.43 10.43
N LEU A 295 -11.57 8.94 10.37
CA LEU A 295 -12.80 9.73 10.30
C LEU A 295 -13.70 9.51 11.52
N ASP A 296 -13.87 8.24 11.95
CA ASP A 296 -14.71 7.86 13.10
C ASP A 296 -14.03 8.10 14.45
N GLY A 297 -12.75 8.46 14.47
CA GLY A 297 -11.99 8.64 15.70
C GLY A 297 -11.57 7.33 16.39
N ASN A 298 -10.95 7.45 17.55
CA ASN A 298 -10.45 6.33 18.35
C ASN A 298 -11.55 5.31 18.70
N THR A 299 -11.17 4.03 18.80
CA THR A 299 -12.11 2.93 19.11
C THR A 299 -12.38 2.84 20.61
N PHE A 300 -11.33 3.00 21.43
CA PHE A 300 -11.37 2.69 22.86
C PHE A 300 -11.41 3.92 23.74
N ARG A 301 -11.49 5.13 23.17
CA ARG A 301 -11.65 6.39 23.88
C ARG A 301 -12.30 7.44 22.99
N ASN A 302 -12.88 8.48 23.60
CA ASN A 302 -13.44 9.59 22.85
C ASN A 302 -12.32 10.42 22.21
N SER A 303 -12.51 10.79 20.96
CA SER A 303 -11.67 11.70 20.21
C SER A 303 -12.51 12.44 19.17
N HIS A 304 -11.91 13.38 18.48
CA HIS A 304 -12.57 14.06 17.35
C HIS A 304 -12.95 13.05 16.26
N SER A 305 -14.10 13.28 15.61
CA SER A 305 -14.64 12.47 14.52
C SER A 305 -15.55 13.32 13.66
N VAL A 306 -15.80 12.86 12.42
CA VAL A 306 -16.72 13.50 11.48
C VAL A 306 -17.75 12.49 10.98
N ASP A 307 -18.86 12.98 10.42
CA ASP A 307 -19.87 12.15 9.80
C ASP A 307 -19.38 11.64 8.46
N LYS A 308 -18.77 10.45 8.48
CA LYS A 308 -18.22 9.83 7.27
C LYS A 308 -19.30 9.39 6.29
N ARG A 309 -18.99 9.42 5.02
CA ARG A 309 -19.82 8.84 3.97
C ARG A 309 -19.62 7.35 3.90
N SER A 310 -20.71 6.60 3.96
CA SER A 310 -20.66 5.14 3.89
C SER A 310 -20.27 4.61 2.52
N PHE A 311 -20.40 5.40 1.45
CA PHE A 311 -20.01 4.99 0.10
C PHE A 311 -19.01 5.99 -0.48
N VAL A 312 -17.82 5.49 -0.80
CA VAL A 312 -16.76 6.27 -1.43
C VAL A 312 -16.27 5.56 -2.69
N ALA A 313 -15.87 6.35 -3.67
CA ALA A 313 -15.31 5.83 -4.92
C ALA A 313 -14.05 6.61 -5.29
N GLN A 314 -13.14 5.93 -5.96
CA GLN A 314 -11.90 6.49 -6.45
C GLN A 314 -11.69 6.08 -7.90
N GLY A 315 -11.26 7.02 -8.73
CA GLY A 315 -10.78 6.77 -10.08
C GLY A 315 -9.35 7.23 -10.24
N GLY A 316 -8.58 6.55 -11.06
CA GLY A 316 -7.19 6.93 -11.28
C GLY A 316 -6.71 6.57 -12.67
N TYR A 317 -5.58 7.16 -13.07
CA TYR A 317 -4.88 6.84 -14.30
C TYR A 317 -3.38 7.04 -14.13
N GLY A 318 -2.62 6.33 -14.93
CA GLY A 318 -1.17 6.38 -14.80
C GLY A 318 -0.41 5.72 -15.94
N LEU A 319 0.90 5.73 -15.77
CA LEU A 319 1.88 5.13 -16.66
C LEU A 319 2.82 4.23 -15.87
N ALA A 320 3.04 3.02 -16.34
CA ALA A 320 4.08 2.14 -15.82
C ALA A 320 5.11 1.83 -16.91
N ILE A 321 6.38 1.88 -16.53
CA ILE A 321 7.52 1.59 -17.40
C ILE A 321 8.38 0.52 -16.72
N MET A 322 8.79 -0.48 -17.48
CA MET A 322 9.61 -1.57 -16.96
C MET A 322 10.83 -1.77 -17.85
N LYS A 323 11.97 -2.03 -17.21
CA LYS A 323 13.22 -2.41 -17.89
C LYS A 323 13.99 -3.39 -17.02
N GLY A 324 14.23 -4.58 -17.54
CA GLY A 324 14.91 -5.62 -16.78
C GLY A 324 14.21 -5.92 -15.46
N ARG A 325 14.92 -5.70 -14.35
CA ARG A 325 14.41 -5.95 -12.99
C ARG A 325 13.64 -4.77 -12.36
N TRP A 326 13.51 -3.64 -13.06
CA TRP A 326 12.92 -2.42 -12.54
C TRP A 326 11.55 -2.14 -13.13
N LYS A 327 10.63 -1.68 -12.29
CA LYS A 327 9.33 -1.10 -12.67
C LYS A 327 9.21 0.27 -12.00
N PHE A 328 8.79 1.26 -12.76
CA PHE A 328 8.44 2.60 -12.31
C PHE A 328 7.00 2.87 -12.70
N ALA A 329 6.21 3.36 -11.77
CA ALA A 329 4.83 3.75 -12.07
C ALA A 329 4.53 5.13 -11.47
N LEU A 330 3.81 5.92 -12.25
CA LEU A 330 3.25 7.21 -11.86
C LEU A 330 1.75 7.16 -12.06
N ALA A 331 1.01 7.65 -11.09
CA ALA A 331 -0.45 7.69 -11.17
C ALA A 331 -1.02 8.94 -10.52
N ARG A 332 -2.23 9.30 -10.93
CA ARG A 332 -3.05 10.35 -10.32
C ARG A 332 -4.42 9.77 -9.99
N TYR A 333 -4.90 10.07 -8.79
CA TYR A 333 -6.15 9.56 -8.25
C TYR A 333 -7.08 10.69 -7.89
N HIS A 334 -8.37 10.47 -8.11
CA HIS A 334 -9.48 11.36 -7.78
C HIS A 334 -10.47 10.55 -6.96
N SER A 335 -10.74 10.96 -5.74
CA SER A 335 -11.69 10.31 -4.84
C SER A 335 -12.97 11.13 -4.73
N THR A 336 -14.08 10.49 -4.42
CA THR A 336 -15.26 11.21 -3.93
C THR A 336 -15.01 11.73 -2.52
N ARG A 337 -15.85 12.64 -2.06
CA ARG A 337 -15.80 13.12 -0.67
C ARG A 337 -15.99 11.96 0.31
N GLU A 338 -15.22 11.97 1.38
CA GLU A 338 -15.15 10.92 2.38
C GLU A 338 -16.06 11.17 3.60
N PHE A 339 -16.40 12.43 3.87
CA PHE A 339 -17.27 12.84 4.98
C PHE A 339 -18.14 14.02 4.57
N ASP A 340 -19.18 14.26 5.37
CA ASP A 340 -20.06 15.41 5.19
C ASP A 340 -19.36 16.67 5.71
N GLY A 341 -19.48 17.77 4.98
CA GLY A 341 -18.70 18.98 5.27
C GLY A 341 -17.39 19.10 4.49
N GLN A 342 -16.82 18.00 3.97
CA GLN A 342 -15.61 18.08 3.16
C GLN A 342 -15.82 18.95 1.93
N GLU A 343 -15.09 20.07 1.82
CA GLU A 343 -15.33 21.05 0.77
C GLU A 343 -14.93 20.54 -0.61
N GLN A 344 -13.79 19.86 -0.70
CA GLN A 344 -13.23 19.39 -1.95
C GLN A 344 -13.03 17.88 -1.97
N SER A 345 -13.13 17.29 -3.14
CA SER A 345 -12.84 15.88 -3.36
C SER A 345 -11.32 15.65 -3.36
N PRO A 346 -10.79 14.67 -2.61
CA PRO A 346 -9.35 14.44 -2.55
C PRO A 346 -8.74 14.07 -3.90
N ILE A 347 -7.58 14.65 -4.18
CA ILE A 347 -6.76 14.33 -5.35
C ILE A 347 -5.34 14.10 -4.86
N PHE A 348 -4.74 12.98 -5.24
CA PHE A 348 -3.34 12.73 -4.91
C PHE A 348 -2.61 12.03 -6.05
N GLY A 349 -1.31 12.15 -6.05
CA GLY A 349 -0.43 11.44 -6.95
C GLY A 349 0.32 10.32 -6.25
N SER A 350 0.74 9.32 -7.01
CA SER A 350 1.47 8.17 -6.53
C SER A 350 2.70 7.91 -7.39
N PHE A 351 3.81 7.64 -6.74
CA PHE A 351 5.04 7.16 -7.36
C PHE A 351 5.46 5.83 -6.77
N THR A 352 5.67 4.84 -7.62
CA THR A 352 6.09 3.50 -7.21
C THR A 352 7.37 3.10 -7.94
N ILE A 353 8.34 2.58 -7.19
CA ILE A 353 9.52 1.90 -7.70
C ILE A 353 9.50 0.46 -7.22
N SER A 354 9.60 -0.49 -8.15
CA SER A 354 9.71 -1.90 -7.82
C SER A 354 10.99 -2.49 -8.42
N ARG A 355 11.61 -3.38 -7.67
CA ARG A 355 12.80 -4.11 -8.11
C ARG A 355 12.68 -5.59 -7.79
N SER A 356 12.87 -6.44 -8.81
CA SER A 356 13.13 -7.87 -8.61
C SER A 356 14.60 -8.07 -8.22
N LEU A 357 14.87 -8.81 -7.15
CA LEU A 357 16.20 -9.00 -6.58
C LEU A 357 17.02 -10.12 -7.24
#